data_eec8f0201960655302a5c1939905cd9b
#
_entry.id   eec8f0201960655302a5c1939905cd9b
#
_cell.length_a   1.000
_cell.length_b   1.000
_cell.length_c   1.000
_cell.angle_alpha   90.00
_cell.angle_beta   90.00
_cell.angle_gamma   90.00
#
_symmetry.space_group_name_H-M   'P 1'
#
loop_
_entity.id
_entity.type
_entity.pdbx_description
1 polymer ?
#
loop_
_entity_poly.entity_id
_entity_poly.type
_entity_poly.pdbx_seq_one_letter_code
_entity_poly.pdbx_strand_id
1 'polypeptide(L)'
;SEKIASHTERLHLVVKTAGILKDESVGVRPEKKLADLTRSKLEKVFSVNCFGPFLWYAALGHLIRHREALVVATLSARIASVGDNRLGGWHSYRASKTAQNMLTKNLSLELSRTNPRAVIVGLHPGTVDTGLSKPFQKGVPSNKLFSPEQSAAYLWDVLNTLTPERTGQVIAWDGQTIIP
;
A
#
# COMPACT_ATOMS: atom_id res chain seq x y z
N SER A 1 -0.13 -5.47 -18.74
CA SER A 1 -0.73 -4.23 -19.28
C SER A 1 -1.54 -4.47 -20.53
N GLU A 2 -1.01 -5.20 -21.52
CA GLU A 2 -1.67 -5.48 -22.82
C GLU A 2 -3.07 -6.06 -22.67
N LYS A 3 -3.25 -7.08 -21.80
CA LYS A 3 -4.56 -7.67 -21.55
C LYS A 3 -5.59 -6.68 -20.98
N ILE A 4 -5.15 -5.70 -20.19
CA ILE A 4 -6.05 -4.63 -19.68
C ILE A 4 -6.33 -3.63 -20.80
N ALA A 5 -5.30 -3.23 -21.55
CA ALA A 5 -5.45 -2.28 -22.66
C ALA A 5 -6.35 -2.80 -23.79
N SER A 6 -6.47 -4.11 -23.97
CA SER A 6 -7.43 -4.68 -24.93
C SER A 6 -8.91 -4.52 -24.53
N HIS A 7 -9.19 -4.11 -23.28
CA HIS A 7 -10.57 -3.95 -22.78
C HIS A 7 -10.93 -2.51 -22.42
N THR A 8 -9.95 -1.62 -22.27
CA THR A 8 -10.19 -0.22 -21.91
C THR A 8 -9.05 0.69 -22.36
N GLU A 9 -9.39 1.91 -22.72
CA GLU A 9 -8.41 2.95 -23.05
C GLU A 9 -7.98 3.77 -21.81
N ARG A 10 -8.75 3.72 -20.71
CA ARG A 10 -8.49 4.49 -19.49
C ARG A 10 -8.89 3.74 -18.25
N LEU A 11 -8.13 3.92 -17.20
CA LEU A 11 -8.42 3.44 -15.84
C LEU A 11 -8.74 4.63 -14.95
N HIS A 12 -9.87 4.57 -14.26
CA HIS A 12 -10.33 5.61 -13.33
C HIS A 12 -10.14 5.23 -11.86
N LEU A 13 -10.07 3.92 -11.58
CA LEU A 13 -9.77 3.38 -10.27
C LEU A 13 -8.79 2.22 -10.40
N VAL A 14 -7.67 2.31 -9.69
CA VAL A 14 -6.68 1.25 -9.59
C VAL A 14 -6.40 0.99 -8.11
N VAL A 15 -6.73 -0.20 -7.62
CA VAL A 15 -6.46 -0.60 -6.24
C VAL A 15 -5.52 -1.79 -6.22
N LYS A 16 -4.31 -1.58 -5.68
CA LYS A 16 -3.30 -2.63 -5.54
C LYS A 16 -3.25 -3.16 -4.11
N THR A 17 -3.59 -4.43 -3.93
CA THR A 17 -3.74 -5.05 -2.61
C THR A 17 -2.63 -6.03 -2.22
N ALA A 18 -1.86 -6.55 -3.20
CA ALA A 18 -0.85 -7.56 -2.92
C ALA A 18 0.27 -7.06 -2.00
N GLY A 19 0.72 -7.91 -1.09
CA GLY A 19 1.83 -7.65 -0.18
C GLY A 19 2.20 -8.90 0.61
N ILE A 20 3.43 -8.97 1.09
CA ILE A 20 3.91 -10.05 1.95
C ILE A 20 4.55 -9.49 3.23
N LEU A 21 4.34 -10.19 4.33
CA LEU A 21 5.02 -9.99 5.62
C LEU A 21 5.70 -11.30 6.03
N LYS A 22 5.06 -12.43 5.71
CA LYS A 22 5.52 -13.78 5.95
C LYS A 22 5.25 -14.62 4.69
N ASP A 23 6.24 -15.41 4.30
CA ASP A 23 6.12 -16.40 3.23
C ASP A 23 7.11 -17.54 3.53
N GLU A 24 6.60 -18.62 4.09
CA GLU A 24 7.44 -19.75 4.50
C GLU A 24 8.05 -20.50 3.31
N SER A 25 7.39 -20.48 2.16
CA SER A 25 7.86 -21.15 0.95
C SER A 25 9.20 -20.59 0.45
N VAL A 26 9.48 -19.34 0.76
CA VAL A 26 10.71 -18.63 0.39
C VAL A 26 11.50 -18.13 1.61
N GLY A 27 11.22 -18.67 2.81
CA GLY A 27 11.95 -18.37 4.03
C GLY A 27 11.78 -16.95 4.58
N VAL A 28 10.75 -16.22 4.14
CA VAL A 28 10.47 -14.87 4.63
C VAL A 28 9.71 -14.95 5.95
N ARG A 29 10.30 -14.39 6.99
CA ARG A 29 9.69 -14.16 8.30
C ARG A 29 10.07 -12.77 8.78
N PRO A 30 9.16 -12.03 9.46
CA PRO A 30 9.48 -10.70 10.00
C PRO A 30 10.65 -10.77 10.96
N GLU A 31 11.63 -9.91 10.76
CA GLU A 31 12.84 -9.82 11.57
C GLU A 31 12.51 -9.17 12.91
N LYS A 32 13.01 -9.77 14.01
CA LYS A 32 12.89 -9.23 15.37
C LYS A 32 14.10 -8.39 15.76
N LYS A 33 15.24 -8.68 15.19
CA LYS A 33 16.53 -8.01 15.46
C LYS A 33 17.33 -7.87 14.17
N LEU A 34 18.31 -6.98 14.16
CA LEU A 34 19.15 -6.70 13.00
C LEU A 34 19.87 -7.97 12.47
N ALA A 35 20.28 -8.86 13.35
CA ALA A 35 20.96 -10.11 12.98
C ALA A 35 20.06 -11.09 12.18
N ASP A 36 18.75 -10.91 12.18
CA ASP A 36 17.81 -11.73 11.40
C ASP A 36 17.70 -11.25 9.94
N LEU A 37 18.27 -10.07 9.63
CA LEU A 37 18.19 -9.45 8.33
C LEU A 37 19.14 -10.15 7.35
N THR A 38 18.65 -10.49 6.17
CA THR A 38 19.47 -11.02 5.09
C THR A 38 19.11 -10.32 3.78
N ARG A 39 20.07 -10.29 2.84
CA ARG A 39 19.86 -9.73 1.50
C ARG A 39 18.67 -10.38 0.80
N SER A 40 18.58 -11.70 0.84
CA SER A 40 17.51 -12.46 0.19
C SER A 40 16.12 -12.08 0.72
N LYS A 41 15.95 -11.91 2.05
CA LYS A 41 14.68 -11.44 2.63
C LYS A 41 14.33 -10.02 2.18
N LEU A 42 15.31 -9.10 2.23
CA LEU A 42 15.13 -7.73 1.74
C LEU A 42 14.66 -7.73 0.29
N GLU A 43 15.41 -8.38 -0.60
CA GLU A 43 15.09 -8.45 -2.03
C GLU A 43 13.68 -9.00 -2.27
N LYS A 44 13.31 -10.09 -1.59
CA LYS A 44 11.98 -10.70 -1.75
C LYS A 44 10.85 -9.79 -1.28
N VAL A 45 11.00 -9.22 -0.08
CA VAL A 45 9.97 -8.34 0.50
C VAL A 45 9.83 -7.05 -0.31
N PHE A 46 10.94 -6.44 -0.72
CA PHE A 46 10.91 -5.26 -1.58
C PHE A 46 10.34 -5.56 -2.97
N SER A 47 10.68 -6.70 -3.56
CA SER A 47 10.15 -7.10 -4.88
C SER A 47 8.63 -7.14 -4.88
N VAL A 48 8.00 -7.69 -3.83
CA VAL A 48 6.53 -7.82 -3.77
C VAL A 48 5.88 -6.52 -3.28
N ASN A 49 6.42 -5.92 -2.20
CA ASN A 49 5.74 -4.79 -1.54
C ASN A 49 6.01 -3.45 -2.21
N CYS A 50 7.16 -3.28 -2.85
CA CYS A 50 7.62 -2.00 -3.39
C CYS A 50 7.81 -2.05 -4.91
N PHE A 51 8.70 -2.90 -5.43
CA PHE A 51 9.05 -2.88 -6.85
C PHE A 51 7.88 -3.30 -7.74
N GLY A 52 7.22 -4.43 -7.40
CA GLY A 52 6.10 -4.95 -8.18
C GLY A 52 4.99 -3.94 -8.42
N PRO A 53 4.44 -3.28 -7.39
CA PRO A 53 3.43 -2.24 -7.57
C PRO A 53 3.83 -1.15 -8.56
N PHE A 54 5.01 -0.59 -8.40
CA PHE A 54 5.41 0.58 -9.18
C PHE A 54 5.87 0.23 -10.60
N LEU A 55 6.48 -0.93 -10.81
CA LEU A 55 6.70 -1.47 -12.14
C LEU A 55 5.36 -1.74 -12.87
N TRP A 56 4.36 -2.21 -12.13
CA TRP A 56 3.02 -2.39 -12.69
C TRP A 56 2.36 -1.05 -13.06
N TYR A 57 2.46 -0.03 -12.20
CA TYR A 57 1.97 1.32 -12.54
C TYR A 57 2.71 1.93 -13.73
N ALA A 58 4.02 1.71 -13.84
CA ALA A 58 4.79 2.13 -15.01
C ALA A 58 4.27 1.46 -16.29
N ALA A 59 3.96 0.17 -16.23
CA ALA A 59 3.38 -0.57 -17.36
C ALA A 59 1.94 -0.14 -17.70
N LEU A 60 1.18 0.40 -16.72
CA LEU A 60 -0.15 0.96 -16.92
C LEU A 60 -0.13 2.45 -17.27
N GLY A 61 1.03 3.07 -17.37
CA GLY A 61 1.18 4.51 -17.53
C GLY A 61 0.32 5.13 -18.64
N HIS A 62 0.18 4.43 -19.76
CA HIS A 62 -0.66 4.89 -20.88
C HIS A 62 -2.17 4.87 -20.56
N LEU A 63 -2.63 4.06 -19.58
CA LEU A 63 -4.04 3.96 -19.18
C LEU A 63 -4.40 4.91 -18.03
N ILE A 64 -3.40 5.37 -17.26
CA ILE A 64 -3.60 6.27 -16.10
C ILE A 64 -3.20 7.73 -16.38
N ARG A 65 -2.58 8.01 -17.53
CA ARG A 65 -2.20 9.38 -17.98
C ARG A 65 -3.30 10.01 -18.82
N HIS A 66 -4.37 10.42 -18.18
CA HIS A 66 -5.49 11.16 -18.80
C HIS A 66 -5.91 12.33 -17.87
N ARG A 67 -6.88 13.15 -18.31
CA ARG A 67 -7.33 14.34 -17.56
C ARG A 67 -8.65 14.15 -16.82
N GLU A 68 -9.19 12.96 -16.81
CA GLU A 68 -10.43 12.63 -16.09
C GLU A 68 -10.11 12.30 -14.62
N ALA A 69 -11.15 12.18 -13.77
CA ALA A 69 -10.97 11.73 -12.39
C ALA A 69 -10.28 10.36 -12.36
N LEU A 70 -9.26 10.25 -11.52
CA LEU A 70 -8.46 9.04 -11.37
C LEU A 70 -8.13 8.84 -9.89
N VAL A 71 -8.31 7.63 -9.41
CA VAL A 71 -7.82 7.21 -8.10
C VAL A 71 -6.85 6.03 -8.27
N VAL A 72 -5.63 6.17 -7.77
CA VAL A 72 -4.66 5.08 -7.66
C VAL A 72 -4.36 4.85 -6.18
N ALA A 73 -4.75 3.71 -5.66
CA ALA A 73 -4.59 3.36 -4.26
C ALA A 73 -3.71 2.12 -4.10
N THR A 74 -2.74 2.19 -3.20
CA THR A 74 -1.84 1.07 -2.89
C THR A 74 -1.97 0.72 -1.41
N LEU A 75 -2.26 -0.55 -1.07
CA LEU A 75 -2.30 -0.94 0.34
C LEU A 75 -0.93 -0.77 1.00
N SER A 76 -0.89 0.14 1.95
CA SER A 76 0.23 0.43 2.84
C SER A 76 -0.04 -0.10 4.25
N ALA A 77 0.66 0.41 5.24
CA ALA A 77 0.48 0.03 6.63
C ALA A 77 0.94 1.17 7.55
N ARG A 78 0.27 1.34 8.71
CA ARG A 78 0.68 2.32 9.74
C ARG A 78 2.15 2.14 10.16
N ILE A 79 2.61 0.89 10.21
CA ILE A 79 4.00 0.59 10.60
C ILE A 79 5.06 1.06 9.59
N ALA A 80 4.65 1.58 8.42
CA ALA A 80 5.52 2.23 7.45
C ALA A 80 5.88 3.67 7.85
N SER A 81 5.17 4.24 8.82
CA SER A 81 5.48 5.57 9.35
C SER A 81 6.82 5.55 10.10
N VAL A 82 7.75 6.40 9.69
CA VAL A 82 9.02 6.61 10.38
C VAL A 82 8.79 7.39 11.68
N GLY A 83 7.94 8.43 11.61
CA GLY A 83 7.62 9.29 12.75
C GLY A 83 6.85 8.58 13.86
N ASP A 84 6.01 7.58 13.52
CA ASP A 84 5.19 6.81 14.49
C ASP A 84 5.87 5.52 14.97
N ASN A 85 7.07 5.21 14.49
CA ASN A 85 7.77 3.98 14.84
C ASN A 85 8.40 4.04 16.23
N ARG A 86 7.78 3.35 17.21
CA ARG A 86 8.27 3.21 18.58
C ARG A 86 8.71 1.78 18.92
N LEU A 87 8.37 0.80 18.09
CA LEU A 87 8.56 -0.62 18.38
C LEU A 87 9.79 -1.24 17.70
N GLY A 88 10.21 -0.67 16.57
CA GLY A 88 11.27 -1.29 15.75
C GLY A 88 10.88 -2.66 15.19
N GLY A 89 11.87 -3.49 14.86
CA GLY A 89 11.67 -4.81 14.26
C GLY A 89 11.03 -4.77 12.86
N TRP A 90 10.79 -5.93 12.26
CA TRP A 90 10.20 -6.11 10.93
C TRP A 90 10.88 -5.25 9.86
N HIS A 91 12.21 -5.25 9.90
CA HIS A 91 13.05 -4.32 9.15
C HIS A 91 12.70 -4.27 7.65
N SER A 92 12.67 -5.44 6.99
CA SER A 92 12.35 -5.52 5.57
C SER A 92 10.94 -5.03 5.26
N TYR A 93 9.96 -5.40 6.08
CA TYR A 93 8.57 -5.03 5.85
C TYR A 93 8.34 -3.53 6.03
N ARG A 94 8.77 -2.97 7.17
CA ARG A 94 8.67 -1.52 7.42
C ARG A 94 9.35 -0.74 6.31
N ALA A 95 10.62 -1.05 6.03
CA ALA A 95 11.39 -0.36 5.00
C ALA A 95 10.72 -0.44 3.61
N SER A 96 10.21 -1.61 3.22
CA SER A 96 9.52 -1.77 1.93
C SER A 96 8.24 -0.95 1.83
N LYS A 97 7.47 -0.86 2.92
CA LYS A 97 6.23 -0.08 2.97
C LYS A 97 6.51 1.43 3.04
N THR A 98 7.58 1.85 3.73
CA THR A 98 8.04 3.25 3.72
C THR A 98 8.51 3.66 2.33
N ALA A 99 9.31 2.82 1.65
CA ALA A 99 9.72 3.05 0.26
C ALA A 99 8.51 3.12 -0.68
N GLN A 100 7.51 2.23 -0.51
CA GLN A 100 6.25 2.30 -1.22
C GLN A 100 5.53 3.64 -1.01
N ASN A 101 5.48 4.17 0.22
CA ASN A 101 4.87 5.47 0.52
C ASN A 101 5.60 6.62 -0.20
N MET A 102 6.94 6.60 -0.24
CA MET A 102 7.72 7.58 -0.99
C MET A 102 7.42 7.52 -2.49
N LEU A 103 7.36 6.33 -3.07
CA LEU A 103 7.01 6.17 -4.48
C LEU A 103 5.57 6.60 -4.79
N THR A 104 4.62 6.36 -3.85
CA THR A 104 3.25 6.88 -3.94
C THR A 104 3.26 8.41 -3.99
N LYS A 105 4.06 9.05 -3.12
CA LYS A 105 4.23 10.51 -3.13
C LYS A 105 4.82 11.02 -4.44
N ASN A 106 5.85 10.36 -4.95
CA ASN A 106 6.47 10.74 -6.22
C ASN A 106 5.49 10.63 -7.40
N LEU A 107 4.76 9.52 -7.48
CA LEU A 107 3.73 9.33 -8.51
C LEU A 107 2.61 10.38 -8.41
N SER A 108 2.21 10.76 -7.19
CA SER A 108 1.21 11.80 -6.99
C SER A 108 1.66 13.15 -7.55
N LEU A 109 2.90 13.54 -7.30
CA LEU A 109 3.49 14.78 -7.82
C LEU A 109 3.67 14.75 -9.35
N GLU A 110 4.03 13.59 -9.88
CA GLU A 110 4.18 13.41 -11.33
C GLU A 110 2.82 13.56 -12.05
N LEU A 111 1.80 12.85 -11.61
CA LEU A 111 0.48 12.87 -12.25
C LEU A 111 -0.26 14.20 -12.04
N SER A 112 -0.10 14.86 -10.90
CA SER A 112 -0.73 16.16 -10.62
C SER A 112 -0.33 17.25 -11.63
N ARG A 113 0.86 17.16 -12.24
CA ARG A 113 1.32 18.12 -13.26
C ARG A 113 0.45 18.08 -14.53
N THR A 114 -0.17 16.96 -14.83
CA THR A 114 -0.94 16.76 -16.06
C THR A 114 -2.42 16.47 -15.80
N ASN A 115 -2.76 15.99 -14.60
CA ASN A 115 -4.11 15.71 -14.16
C ASN A 115 -4.36 16.21 -12.73
N PRO A 116 -4.91 17.43 -12.55
CA PRO A 116 -5.20 17.97 -11.21
C PRO A 116 -6.33 17.23 -10.49
N ARG A 117 -7.05 16.34 -11.15
CA ARG A 117 -8.12 15.49 -10.59
C ARG A 117 -7.62 14.09 -10.19
N ALA A 118 -6.33 13.82 -10.37
CA ALA A 118 -5.74 12.53 -9.97
C ALA A 118 -5.46 12.49 -8.46
N VAL A 119 -5.91 11.43 -7.82
CA VAL A 119 -5.67 11.15 -6.39
C VAL A 119 -4.88 9.86 -6.27
N ILE A 120 -3.65 9.96 -5.81
CA ILE A 120 -2.74 8.83 -5.63
C ILE A 120 -2.44 8.69 -4.14
N VAL A 121 -2.83 7.57 -3.51
CA VAL A 121 -2.76 7.41 -2.06
C VAL A 121 -2.22 6.04 -1.63
N GLY A 122 -1.59 5.99 -0.46
CA GLY A 122 -1.44 4.79 0.31
C GLY A 122 -2.68 4.55 1.18
N LEU A 123 -3.14 3.31 1.34
CA LEU A 123 -4.25 2.96 2.22
C LEU A 123 -3.79 1.99 3.30
N HIS A 124 -4.08 2.31 4.57
CA HIS A 124 -3.90 1.39 5.67
C HIS A 124 -5.24 0.71 6.01
N PRO A 125 -5.37 -0.61 5.83
CA PRO A 125 -6.64 -1.33 5.96
C PRO A 125 -7.04 -1.63 7.43
N GLY A 126 -6.24 -1.19 8.41
CA GLY A 126 -6.35 -1.71 9.78
C GLY A 126 -5.67 -3.06 9.93
N THR A 127 -5.96 -3.76 11.03
CA THR A 127 -5.56 -5.16 11.19
C THR A 127 -6.69 -6.06 10.68
N VAL A 128 -6.46 -6.74 9.58
CA VAL A 128 -7.47 -7.56 8.90
C VAL A 128 -7.19 -9.04 9.18
N ASP A 129 -8.21 -9.82 9.51
CA ASP A 129 -8.08 -11.27 9.77
C ASP A 129 -7.82 -12.02 8.46
N THR A 130 -6.54 -12.13 8.13
CA THR A 130 -6.02 -12.80 6.93
C THR A 130 -4.78 -13.62 7.28
N GLY A 131 -4.35 -14.47 6.36
CA GLY A 131 -3.10 -15.23 6.52
C GLY A 131 -1.88 -14.36 6.80
N LEU A 132 -1.85 -13.10 6.30
CA LEU A 132 -0.77 -12.16 6.54
C LEU A 132 -0.70 -11.73 8.01
N SER A 133 -1.83 -11.42 8.64
CA SER A 133 -1.88 -10.89 10.01
C SER A 133 -1.98 -11.99 11.07
N LYS A 134 -2.47 -13.18 10.73
CA LYS A 134 -2.78 -14.26 11.66
C LYS A 134 -1.69 -14.55 12.72
N PRO A 135 -0.40 -14.59 12.38
CA PRO A 135 0.65 -14.82 13.37
C PRO A 135 0.85 -13.67 14.38
N PHE A 136 0.25 -12.49 14.12
CA PHE A 136 0.50 -11.24 14.85
C PHE A 136 -0.75 -10.67 15.51
N GLN A 137 -1.86 -11.40 15.50
CA GLN A 137 -3.15 -10.96 16.06
C GLN A 137 -3.21 -11.03 17.60
N LYS A 138 -2.27 -11.74 18.23
CA LYS A 138 -2.20 -11.83 19.69
C LYS A 138 -2.00 -10.42 20.29
N GLY A 139 -2.99 -9.99 21.05
CA GLY A 139 -3.00 -8.66 21.67
C GLY A 139 -3.68 -7.56 20.83
N VAL A 140 -4.19 -7.88 19.64
CA VAL A 140 -5.07 -6.97 18.90
C VAL A 140 -6.45 -6.98 19.58
N PRO A 141 -6.97 -5.82 20.02
CA PRO A 141 -8.33 -5.74 20.56
C PRO A 141 -9.37 -6.25 19.54
N SER A 142 -10.39 -6.97 20.00
CA SER A 142 -11.39 -7.57 19.11
C SER A 142 -12.10 -6.55 18.22
N ASN A 143 -12.31 -5.34 18.72
CA ASN A 143 -12.90 -4.23 17.97
C ASN A 143 -11.94 -3.56 16.96
N LYS A 144 -10.67 -3.99 16.89
CA LYS A 144 -9.63 -3.53 15.94
C LYS A 144 -9.12 -4.64 15.02
N LEU A 145 -9.69 -5.83 15.12
CA LEU A 145 -9.46 -6.93 14.20
C LEU A 145 -10.67 -7.04 13.25
N PHE A 146 -10.48 -6.62 12.02
CA PHE A 146 -11.57 -6.55 11.03
C PHE A 146 -11.64 -7.81 10.19
N SER A 147 -12.85 -8.20 9.77
CA SER A 147 -12.97 -9.15 8.68
C SER A 147 -12.49 -8.53 7.36
N PRO A 148 -12.13 -9.33 6.34
CA PRO A 148 -11.82 -8.79 5.02
C PRO A 148 -12.93 -7.91 4.45
N GLU A 149 -14.18 -8.30 4.63
CA GLU A 149 -15.36 -7.58 4.16
C GLU A 149 -15.52 -6.23 4.87
N GLN A 150 -15.36 -6.20 6.20
CA GLN A 150 -15.41 -4.96 6.98
C GLN A 150 -14.32 -4.00 6.55
N SER A 151 -13.07 -4.50 6.42
CA SER A 151 -11.95 -3.68 5.98
C SER A 151 -12.15 -3.14 4.56
N ALA A 152 -12.66 -3.97 3.65
CA ALA A 152 -12.96 -3.55 2.29
C ALA A 152 -14.05 -2.46 2.26
N ALA A 153 -15.11 -2.58 3.07
CA ALA A 153 -16.15 -1.57 3.19
C ALA A 153 -15.59 -0.24 3.69
N TYR A 154 -14.80 -0.25 4.77
CA TYR A 154 -14.16 0.97 5.28
C TYR A 154 -13.24 1.64 4.24
N LEU A 155 -12.43 0.85 3.53
CA LEU A 155 -11.58 1.39 2.49
C LEU A 155 -12.38 1.94 1.30
N TRP A 156 -13.51 1.32 0.97
CA TRP A 156 -14.41 1.82 -0.07
C TRP A 156 -15.02 3.16 0.32
N ASP A 157 -15.46 3.31 1.58
CA ASP A 157 -15.94 4.59 2.09
C ASP A 157 -14.87 5.67 2.04
N VAL A 158 -13.63 5.34 2.44
CA VAL A 158 -12.48 6.26 2.30
C VAL A 158 -12.26 6.65 0.83
N LEU A 159 -12.24 5.69 -0.10
CA LEU A 159 -12.05 5.95 -1.52
C LEU A 159 -13.09 6.92 -2.09
N ASN A 160 -14.35 6.80 -1.65
CA ASN A 160 -15.45 7.66 -2.09
C ASN A 160 -15.38 9.10 -1.55
N THR A 161 -14.58 9.34 -0.50
CA THR A 161 -14.40 10.66 0.11
C THR A 161 -13.09 11.35 -0.30
N LEU A 162 -12.29 10.69 -1.16
CA LEU A 162 -11.01 11.23 -1.59
C LEU A 162 -11.19 12.47 -2.48
N THR A 163 -10.39 13.48 -2.18
CA THR A 163 -10.29 14.70 -2.98
C THR A 163 -8.83 14.93 -3.42
N PRO A 164 -8.57 15.74 -4.46
CA PRO A 164 -7.21 16.00 -4.94
C PRO A 164 -6.24 16.50 -3.87
N GLU A 165 -6.72 17.18 -2.82
CA GLU A 165 -5.92 17.68 -1.70
C GLU A 165 -5.33 16.55 -0.85
N ARG A 166 -5.91 15.35 -0.94
CA ARG A 166 -5.43 14.16 -0.24
C ARG A 166 -4.35 13.39 -1.02
N THR A 167 -4.04 13.83 -2.25
CA THR A 167 -3.07 13.12 -3.10
C THR A 167 -1.67 13.08 -2.47
N GLY A 168 -1.00 11.94 -2.55
CA GLY A 168 0.32 11.71 -1.97
C GLY A 168 0.32 11.42 -0.46
N GLN A 169 -0.86 11.26 0.16
CA GLN A 169 -0.99 10.90 1.58
C GLN A 169 -1.11 9.39 1.78
N VAL A 170 -0.87 8.95 3.02
CA VAL A 170 -1.26 7.61 3.50
C VAL A 170 -2.46 7.79 4.41
N ILE A 171 -3.56 7.11 4.09
CA ILE A 171 -4.85 7.28 4.74
C ILE A 171 -5.25 5.96 5.39
N ALA A 172 -5.68 6.00 6.63
CA ALA A 172 -6.16 4.84 7.35
C ALA A 172 -7.64 4.53 7.02
N TRP A 173 -8.08 3.35 7.37
CA TRP A 173 -9.43 2.83 7.22
C TRP A 173 -10.53 3.73 7.82
N ASP A 174 -10.18 4.58 8.80
CA ASP A 174 -11.05 5.56 9.45
C ASP A 174 -10.96 6.97 8.81
N GLY A 175 -10.29 7.12 7.68
CA GLY A 175 -10.09 8.37 6.98
C GLY A 175 -8.98 9.27 7.54
N GLN A 176 -8.34 8.89 8.64
CA GLN A 176 -7.25 9.69 9.22
C GLN A 176 -5.97 9.58 8.39
N THR A 177 -5.23 10.69 8.26
CA THR A 177 -3.90 10.69 7.66
C THR A 177 -2.89 10.06 8.62
N ILE A 178 -2.08 9.14 8.12
CA ILE A 178 -0.94 8.59 8.85
C ILE A 178 0.26 9.48 8.59
N ILE A 179 0.91 9.94 9.66
CA ILE A 179 2.17 10.71 9.56
C ILE A 179 3.27 9.86 8.90
N PRO A 180 4.10 10.47 8.06
CA PRO A 180 5.20 9.80 7.36
C PRO A 180 6.25 9.16 8.29
#